data_58937f8a4961b0e7d79d5ee95b4344c9
#
_entry.id   58937f8a4961b0e7d79d5ee95b4344c9
#
_cell.length_a   1.000
_cell.length_b   1.000
_cell.length_c   1.000
_cell.angle_alpha   90.00
_cell.angle_beta   90.00
_cell.angle_gamma   90.00
#
_symmetry.space_group_name_H-M   'P 1'
#
loop_
_entity.id
_entity.type
_entity.pdbx_description
1 polymer ?
#
loop_
_entity_poly.entity_id
_entity_poly.type
_entity_poly.pdbx_seq_one_letter_code
_entity_poly.pdbx_strand_id
1 'polypeptide(L)'
;MKAWSLRSKLMLFTILILVLAQGGMTRVAMNSMSHEADEIHQRISDTSRNNAEQLLQASSEAVAEKVGNYMNQSFLTPLTLKSVMEAAVADPERRLSRDEVQQLTRQALNANANVSSAYIQFEKNAYDGQDQRMIGSGDHSTKIGTLETYWVREGSKLTHYVTEDPEAKYITTPNDLGD
;
A
#
# COMPACT_ATOMS: atom_id res chain seq x y z
N MET A 1 86.96 -35.35 7.41
CA MET A 1 85.49 -35.30 7.61
C MET A 1 85.16 -35.96 8.94
N LYS A 2 84.70 -35.21 9.94
CA LYS A 2 84.31 -35.77 11.25
C LYS A 2 83.08 -36.67 11.08
N ALA A 3 83.20 -37.94 11.27
CA ALA A 3 82.05 -38.87 11.23
C ALA A 3 81.14 -38.60 12.45
N TRP A 4 79.95 -38.25 12.18
CA TRP A 4 78.89 -38.02 13.22
C TRP A 4 78.65 -39.26 14.02
N SER A 5 78.56 -39.12 15.36
CA SER A 5 78.28 -40.26 16.23
C SER A 5 76.88 -40.84 15.94
N LEU A 6 76.77 -42.15 16.22
CA LEU A 6 75.47 -42.82 16.02
C LEU A 6 74.30 -42.13 16.76
N ARG A 7 74.58 -41.60 17.95
CA ARG A 7 73.65 -40.84 18.78
C ARG A 7 73.17 -39.54 18.09
N SER A 8 74.05 -38.81 17.43
CA SER A 8 73.73 -37.58 16.71
C SER A 8 72.86 -37.87 15.48
N LYS A 9 73.10 -38.99 14.77
CA LYS A 9 72.28 -39.42 13.62
C LYS A 9 70.87 -39.83 14.06
N LEU A 10 70.76 -40.55 15.17
CA LEU A 10 69.49 -40.93 15.75
C LEU A 10 68.67 -39.72 16.22
N MET A 11 69.30 -38.77 16.92
CA MET A 11 68.64 -37.55 17.34
C MET A 11 68.16 -36.72 16.16
N LEU A 12 68.94 -36.56 15.13
CA LEU A 12 68.54 -35.83 13.93
C LEU A 12 67.35 -36.52 13.25
N PHE A 13 67.32 -37.83 13.14
CA PHE A 13 66.24 -38.61 12.54
C PHE A 13 64.94 -38.47 13.35
N THR A 14 64.99 -38.55 14.67
CA THR A 14 63.80 -38.35 15.53
C THR A 14 63.27 -36.93 15.46
N ILE A 15 64.13 -35.90 15.43
CA ILE A 15 63.71 -34.52 15.25
C ILE A 15 63.07 -34.31 13.86
N LEU A 16 63.65 -34.91 12.80
CA LEU A 16 63.10 -34.83 11.47
C LEU A 16 61.67 -35.43 11.37
N ILE A 17 61.45 -36.62 11.99
CA ILE A 17 60.16 -37.25 12.05
C ILE A 17 59.15 -36.41 12.82
N LEU A 18 59.54 -35.84 13.96
CA LEU A 18 58.68 -34.96 14.74
C LEU A 18 58.28 -33.71 13.97
N VAL A 19 59.20 -33.08 13.27
CA VAL A 19 58.92 -31.87 12.43
C VAL A 19 58.00 -32.22 11.27
N LEU A 20 58.19 -33.36 10.62
CA LEU A 20 57.31 -33.81 9.53
C LEU A 20 55.90 -34.17 10.04
N ALA A 21 55.81 -34.85 11.19
CA ALA A 21 54.53 -35.19 11.81
C ALA A 21 53.73 -33.93 12.22
N GLN A 22 54.41 -32.96 12.89
CA GLN A 22 53.78 -31.69 13.27
C GLN A 22 53.39 -30.87 12.06
N GLY A 23 54.23 -30.76 11.04
CA GLY A 23 53.92 -30.05 9.79
C GLY A 23 52.76 -30.66 9.04
N GLY A 24 52.66 -32.02 9.00
CA GLY A 24 51.54 -32.73 8.42
C GLY A 24 50.22 -32.48 9.17
N MET A 25 50.24 -32.57 10.50
CA MET A 25 49.06 -32.32 11.33
C MET A 25 48.54 -30.88 11.21
N THR A 26 49.46 -29.90 11.21
CA THR A 26 49.12 -28.48 11.06
C THR A 26 48.45 -28.24 9.69
N ARG A 27 48.99 -28.84 8.65
CA ARG A 27 48.41 -28.68 7.29
C ARG A 27 47.03 -29.29 7.15
N VAL A 28 46.80 -30.47 7.73
CA VAL A 28 45.47 -31.10 7.78
C VAL A 28 44.48 -30.25 8.58
N ALA A 29 44.89 -29.78 9.76
CA ALA A 29 44.04 -28.92 10.60
C ALA A 29 43.67 -27.60 9.91
N MET A 30 44.65 -26.93 9.25
CA MET A 30 44.37 -25.69 8.51
C MET A 30 43.41 -25.92 7.34
N ASN A 31 43.56 -27.01 6.59
CA ASN A 31 42.70 -27.34 5.48
C ASN A 31 41.27 -27.69 5.95
N SER A 32 41.16 -28.41 7.07
CA SER A 32 39.85 -28.71 7.68
C SER A 32 39.14 -27.42 8.17
N MET A 33 39.85 -26.54 8.87
CA MET A 33 39.28 -25.26 9.33
C MET A 33 38.90 -24.34 8.21
N SER A 34 39.61 -24.31 7.09
CA SER A 34 39.19 -23.49 5.95
C SER A 34 37.92 -24.01 5.29
N HIS A 35 37.80 -25.32 5.14
CA HIS A 35 36.56 -25.93 4.62
C HIS A 35 35.34 -25.69 5.52
N GLU A 36 35.50 -25.83 6.84
CA GLU A 36 34.43 -25.54 7.81
C GLU A 36 34.04 -24.05 7.79
N ALA A 37 35.03 -23.15 7.69
CA ALA A 37 34.78 -21.72 7.60
C ALA A 37 33.96 -21.36 6.34
N ASP A 38 34.34 -21.91 5.19
CA ASP A 38 33.62 -21.68 3.92
C ASP A 38 32.18 -22.22 3.97
N GLU A 39 31.98 -23.40 4.54
CA GLU A 39 30.67 -24.00 4.72
C GLU A 39 29.78 -23.16 5.67
N ILE A 40 30.36 -22.67 6.78
CA ILE A 40 29.65 -21.81 7.72
C ILE A 40 29.28 -20.47 7.03
N HIS A 41 30.19 -19.88 6.27
CA HIS A 41 29.92 -18.65 5.53
C HIS A 41 28.79 -18.83 4.50
N GLN A 42 28.79 -19.92 3.77
CA GLN A 42 27.71 -20.24 2.82
C GLN A 42 26.38 -20.41 3.54
N ARG A 43 26.34 -21.21 4.60
CA ARG A 43 25.10 -21.44 5.39
C ARG A 43 24.56 -20.16 5.99
N ILE A 44 25.40 -19.28 6.52
CA ILE A 44 25.00 -17.97 7.05
C ILE A 44 24.44 -17.10 5.93
N SER A 45 25.11 -17.05 4.79
CA SER A 45 24.69 -16.27 3.62
C SER A 45 23.33 -16.74 3.11
N ASP A 46 23.17 -18.06 2.92
CA ASP A 46 21.93 -18.65 2.42
C ASP A 46 20.78 -18.47 3.42
N THR A 47 21.05 -18.65 4.71
CA THR A 47 20.05 -18.43 5.76
C THR A 47 19.65 -16.97 5.84
N SER A 48 20.59 -16.04 5.76
CA SER A 48 20.31 -14.59 5.77
C SER A 48 19.51 -14.17 4.55
N ARG A 49 19.84 -14.71 3.38
CA ARG A 49 19.12 -14.45 2.15
C ARG A 49 17.69 -14.96 2.21
N ASN A 50 17.51 -16.22 2.62
CA ASN A 50 16.18 -16.82 2.76
C ASN A 50 15.32 -16.06 3.78
N ASN A 51 15.90 -15.66 4.92
CA ASN A 51 15.19 -14.84 5.90
C ASN A 51 14.81 -13.47 5.35
N ALA A 52 15.70 -12.82 4.59
CA ALA A 52 15.41 -11.54 3.95
C ALA A 52 14.30 -11.67 2.89
N GLU A 53 14.34 -12.72 2.08
CA GLU A 53 13.28 -13.01 1.09
C GLU A 53 11.93 -13.26 1.75
N GLN A 54 11.89 -14.05 2.83
CA GLN A 54 10.67 -14.30 3.61
C GLN A 54 10.12 -13.02 4.26
N LEU A 55 10.98 -12.19 4.83
CA LEU A 55 10.59 -10.90 5.40
C LEU A 55 10.04 -9.95 4.35
N LEU A 56 10.68 -9.88 3.19
CA LEU A 56 10.22 -9.06 2.06
C LEU A 56 8.87 -9.53 1.54
N GLN A 57 8.70 -10.84 1.39
CA GLN A 57 7.43 -11.42 0.95
C GLN A 57 6.32 -11.14 1.96
N ALA A 58 6.52 -11.45 3.24
CA ALA A 58 5.55 -11.18 4.30
C ALA A 58 5.19 -9.69 4.40
N SER A 59 6.19 -8.80 4.28
CA SER A 59 5.97 -7.35 4.27
C SER A 59 5.15 -6.91 3.05
N SER A 60 5.46 -7.45 1.87
CA SER A 60 4.73 -7.14 0.63
C SER A 60 3.28 -7.61 0.69
N GLU A 61 3.03 -8.82 1.20
CA GLU A 61 1.69 -9.36 1.40
C GLU A 61 0.88 -8.52 2.40
N ALA A 62 1.49 -8.12 3.52
CA ALA A 62 0.84 -7.26 4.51
C ALA A 62 0.51 -5.87 3.96
N VAL A 63 1.38 -5.29 3.13
CA VAL A 63 1.12 -4.02 2.45
C VAL A 63 0.01 -4.19 1.42
N ALA A 64 0.03 -5.25 0.61
CA ALA A 64 -1.00 -5.52 -0.39
C ALA A 64 -2.38 -5.72 0.26
N GLU A 65 -2.45 -6.47 1.36
CA GLU A 65 -3.68 -6.64 2.13
C GLU A 65 -4.19 -5.30 2.69
N LYS A 66 -3.31 -4.51 3.29
CA LYS A 66 -3.66 -3.19 3.83
C LYS A 66 -4.19 -2.25 2.75
N VAL A 67 -3.53 -2.21 1.58
CA VAL A 67 -3.98 -1.42 0.43
C VAL A 67 -5.32 -1.94 -0.08
N GLY A 68 -5.49 -3.25 -0.23
CA GLY A 68 -6.75 -3.87 -0.65
C GLY A 68 -7.90 -3.53 0.29
N ASN A 69 -7.69 -3.64 1.60
CA ASN A 69 -8.68 -3.26 2.61
C ASN A 69 -9.03 -1.78 2.57
N TYR A 70 -8.02 -0.90 2.41
CA TYR A 70 -8.24 0.53 2.26
C TYR A 70 -9.05 0.85 1.01
N MET A 71 -8.72 0.25 -0.13
CA MET A 71 -9.45 0.43 -1.38
C MET A 71 -10.90 -0.06 -1.27
N ASN A 72 -11.11 -1.25 -0.72
CA ASN A 72 -12.46 -1.79 -0.53
C ASN A 72 -13.32 -0.88 0.35
N GLN A 73 -12.80 -0.40 1.48
CA GLN A 73 -13.51 0.54 2.35
C GLN A 73 -13.82 1.87 1.65
N SER A 74 -12.90 2.35 0.82
CA SER A 74 -13.09 3.60 0.08
C SER A 74 -14.15 3.48 -1.02
N PHE A 75 -14.27 2.31 -1.66
CA PHE A 75 -15.28 2.07 -2.69
C PHE A 75 -16.68 1.72 -2.16
N LEU A 76 -16.79 1.16 -0.96
CA LEU A 76 -18.09 0.82 -0.38
C LEU A 76 -19.00 2.04 -0.22
N THR A 77 -18.46 3.15 0.23
CA THR A 77 -19.25 4.39 0.46
C THR A 77 -19.86 4.93 -0.83
N PRO A 78 -19.13 5.19 -1.92
CA PRO A 78 -19.72 5.65 -3.18
C PRO A 78 -20.66 4.63 -3.82
N LEU A 79 -20.39 3.34 -3.72
CA LEU A 79 -21.31 2.30 -4.24
C LEU A 79 -22.63 2.28 -3.48
N THR A 80 -22.60 2.44 -2.17
CA THR A 80 -23.81 2.54 -1.34
C THR A 80 -24.59 3.80 -1.68
N LEU A 81 -23.92 4.97 -1.77
CA LEU A 81 -24.55 6.22 -2.17
C LEU A 81 -25.19 6.12 -3.56
N LYS A 82 -24.47 5.53 -4.52
CA LYS A 82 -25.00 5.28 -5.87
C LYS A 82 -26.28 4.47 -5.81
N SER A 83 -26.29 3.34 -5.09
CA SER A 83 -27.48 2.49 -4.98
C SER A 83 -28.66 3.20 -4.34
N VAL A 84 -28.43 4.02 -3.30
CA VAL A 84 -29.47 4.83 -2.66
C VAL A 84 -30.01 5.89 -3.63
N MET A 85 -29.13 6.55 -4.38
CA MET A 85 -29.55 7.57 -5.35
C MET A 85 -30.33 6.95 -6.53
N GLU A 86 -29.88 5.81 -7.05
CA GLU A 86 -30.62 5.08 -8.09
C GLU A 86 -32.01 4.68 -7.62
N ALA A 87 -32.17 4.18 -6.41
CA ALA A 87 -33.44 3.86 -5.81
C ALA A 87 -34.33 5.11 -5.62
N ALA A 88 -33.74 6.22 -5.17
CA ALA A 88 -34.47 7.48 -4.98
C ALA A 88 -34.94 8.09 -6.29
N VAL A 89 -34.20 7.93 -7.38
CA VAL A 89 -34.62 8.38 -8.72
C VAL A 89 -35.71 7.48 -9.31
N ALA A 90 -35.61 6.17 -9.07
CA ALA A 90 -36.53 5.18 -9.61
C ALA A 90 -37.96 5.27 -9.00
N ASP A 91 -38.07 5.70 -7.73
CA ASP A 91 -39.34 5.81 -7.01
C ASP A 91 -39.62 7.27 -6.58
N PRO A 92 -40.41 8.04 -7.37
CA PRO A 92 -40.73 9.43 -7.03
C PRO A 92 -41.40 9.64 -5.67
N GLU A 93 -42.17 8.64 -5.18
CA GLU A 93 -42.88 8.74 -3.90
C GLU A 93 -41.91 8.57 -2.69
N ARG A 94 -40.80 7.91 -2.92
CA ARG A 94 -39.73 7.68 -1.89
C ARG A 94 -38.48 8.50 -2.14
N ARG A 95 -38.55 9.45 -3.06
CA ARG A 95 -37.43 10.29 -3.38
C ARG A 95 -37.05 11.14 -2.18
N LEU A 96 -35.77 11.13 -1.86
CA LEU A 96 -35.20 12.03 -0.87
C LEU A 96 -35.29 13.49 -1.35
N SER A 97 -35.56 14.40 -0.45
CA SER A 97 -35.41 15.83 -0.74
C SER A 97 -33.92 16.15 -0.99
N ARG A 98 -33.64 17.27 -1.62
CA ARG A 98 -32.26 17.71 -1.89
C ARG A 98 -31.46 17.92 -0.60
N ASP A 99 -32.11 18.46 0.44
CA ASP A 99 -31.52 18.59 1.77
C ASP A 99 -31.16 17.24 2.39
N GLU A 100 -32.02 16.23 2.22
CA GLU A 100 -31.74 14.89 2.71
C GLU A 100 -30.56 14.26 1.97
N VAL A 101 -30.43 14.47 0.64
CA VAL A 101 -29.27 14.03 -0.15
C VAL A 101 -27.98 14.70 0.36
N GLN A 102 -28.05 16.02 0.63
CA GLN A 102 -26.93 16.76 1.18
C GLN A 102 -26.51 16.20 2.55
N GLN A 103 -27.46 15.94 3.45
CA GLN A 103 -27.19 15.36 4.77
C GLN A 103 -26.67 13.93 4.66
N LEU A 104 -27.23 13.12 3.78
CA LEU A 104 -26.76 11.76 3.53
C LEU A 104 -25.29 11.74 3.06
N THR A 105 -24.95 12.61 2.12
CA THR A 105 -23.56 12.74 1.61
C THR A 105 -22.59 13.17 2.72
N ARG A 106 -23.02 14.13 3.55
CA ARG A 106 -22.23 14.55 4.73
C ARG A 106 -22.04 13.40 5.73
N GLN A 107 -23.10 12.65 6.04
CA GLN A 107 -23.02 11.54 6.99
C GLN A 107 -22.14 10.41 6.43
N ALA A 108 -22.22 10.10 5.14
CA ALA A 108 -21.40 9.12 4.48
C ALA A 108 -19.90 9.48 4.57
N LEU A 109 -19.55 10.75 4.33
CA LEU A 109 -18.19 11.25 4.53
C LEU A 109 -17.76 11.18 6.00
N ASN A 110 -18.65 11.53 6.92
CA ASN A 110 -18.35 11.51 8.36
C ASN A 110 -18.08 10.09 8.86
N ALA A 111 -18.80 9.11 8.36
CA ALA A 111 -18.69 7.70 8.75
C ALA A 111 -17.37 7.05 8.28
N ASN A 112 -16.72 7.60 7.24
CA ASN A 112 -15.49 7.04 6.68
C ASN A 112 -14.32 8.03 6.82
N ALA A 113 -13.50 7.85 7.87
CA ALA A 113 -12.36 8.71 8.15
C ALA A 113 -11.24 8.65 7.08
N ASN A 114 -11.24 7.61 6.25
CA ASN A 114 -10.23 7.42 5.19
C ASN A 114 -10.58 8.16 3.89
N VAL A 115 -11.78 8.73 3.80
CA VAL A 115 -12.22 9.50 2.64
C VAL A 115 -12.10 10.98 2.92
N SER A 116 -11.46 11.72 2.02
CA SER A 116 -11.22 13.15 2.16
C SER A 116 -12.38 14.01 1.67
N SER A 117 -13.20 13.51 0.76
CA SER A 117 -14.34 14.23 0.21
C SER A 117 -15.45 13.28 -0.25
N ALA A 118 -16.67 13.79 -0.32
CA ALA A 118 -17.81 13.11 -0.92
C ALA A 118 -18.57 14.10 -1.82
N TYR A 119 -18.88 13.64 -3.02
CA TYR A 119 -19.48 14.44 -4.07
C TYR A 119 -20.63 13.68 -4.76
N ILE A 120 -21.75 14.35 -4.90
CA ILE A 120 -22.88 13.87 -5.71
C ILE A 120 -23.31 15.02 -6.61
N GLN A 121 -23.44 14.74 -7.90
CA GLN A 121 -23.96 15.67 -8.88
C GLN A 121 -24.92 14.93 -9.80
N PHE A 122 -25.99 15.61 -10.17
CA PHE A 122 -26.93 15.13 -11.19
C PHE A 122 -26.87 16.02 -12.42
N GLU A 123 -27.08 15.40 -13.56
CA GLU A 123 -27.32 16.09 -14.82
C GLU A 123 -28.58 16.94 -14.74
N LYS A 124 -28.70 17.91 -15.65
CA LYS A 124 -29.86 18.83 -15.70
C LYS A 124 -31.19 18.08 -15.73
N ASN A 125 -32.02 18.38 -14.75
CA ASN A 125 -33.35 17.76 -14.51
C ASN A 125 -33.31 16.24 -14.25
N ALA A 126 -32.16 15.63 -14.03
CA ALA A 126 -32.03 14.18 -13.88
C ALA A 126 -32.48 13.68 -12.50
N TYR A 127 -32.43 14.50 -11.46
CA TYR A 127 -32.83 14.08 -10.13
C TYR A 127 -34.34 14.11 -9.92
N ASP A 128 -34.95 15.29 -9.94
CA ASP A 128 -36.36 15.53 -9.58
C ASP A 128 -37.13 16.30 -10.65
N GLY A 129 -36.49 16.72 -11.72
CA GLY A 129 -37.07 17.54 -12.79
C GLY A 129 -37.38 18.98 -12.37
N GLN A 130 -36.89 19.44 -11.22
CA GLN A 130 -37.26 20.76 -10.65
C GLN A 130 -36.13 21.79 -10.66
N ASP A 131 -35.08 21.59 -11.43
CA ASP A 131 -33.89 22.46 -11.42
C ASP A 131 -34.26 23.93 -11.56
N GLN A 132 -35.17 24.27 -12.48
CA GLN A 132 -35.60 25.66 -12.68
C GLN A 132 -36.16 26.31 -11.40
N ARG A 133 -36.80 25.52 -10.54
CA ARG A 133 -37.39 26.00 -9.27
C ARG A 133 -36.33 26.10 -8.16
N MET A 134 -35.24 25.36 -8.33
CA MET A 134 -34.20 25.23 -7.33
C MET A 134 -33.05 26.26 -7.52
N ILE A 135 -33.15 27.12 -8.53
CA ILE A 135 -32.20 28.22 -8.70
C ILE A 135 -32.27 29.15 -7.48
N GLY A 136 -31.16 29.26 -6.75
CA GLY A 136 -31.06 30.09 -5.55
C GLY A 136 -31.82 29.57 -4.32
N SER A 137 -32.27 28.32 -4.32
CA SER A 137 -33.07 27.74 -3.22
C SER A 137 -32.22 27.25 -2.03
N GLY A 138 -30.92 27.10 -2.19
CA GLY A 138 -30.03 26.66 -1.13
C GLY A 138 -28.73 26.07 -1.66
N ASP A 139 -27.88 25.63 -0.72
CA ASP A 139 -26.53 25.11 -1.01
C ASP A 139 -26.52 23.71 -1.62
N HIS A 140 -27.68 23.05 -1.70
CA HIS A 140 -27.88 21.75 -2.36
C HIS A 140 -28.04 21.86 -3.88
N SER A 141 -27.98 23.08 -4.43
CA SER A 141 -28.22 23.32 -5.85
C SER A 141 -27.19 24.28 -6.41
N THR A 142 -26.77 24.01 -7.65
CA THR A 142 -25.87 24.91 -8.39
C THR A 142 -26.57 26.20 -8.82
N LYS A 143 -25.83 27.13 -9.41
CA LYS A 143 -26.39 28.38 -9.98
C LYS A 143 -27.43 28.16 -11.06
N ILE A 144 -27.42 27.00 -11.74
CA ILE A 144 -28.43 26.60 -12.74
C ILE A 144 -29.50 25.68 -12.18
N GLY A 145 -29.48 25.43 -10.87
CA GLY A 145 -30.47 24.66 -10.14
C GLY A 145 -30.29 23.15 -10.15
N THR A 146 -29.24 22.60 -10.79
CA THR A 146 -28.96 21.16 -10.74
C THR A 146 -28.62 20.73 -9.32
N LEU A 147 -29.02 19.52 -8.92
CA LEU A 147 -28.64 18.99 -7.62
C LEU A 147 -27.15 18.72 -7.59
N GLU A 148 -26.47 19.32 -6.64
CA GLU A 148 -25.08 19.09 -6.33
C GLU A 148 -24.85 19.15 -4.83
N THR A 149 -24.00 18.29 -4.31
CA THR A 149 -23.51 18.36 -2.95
C THR A 149 -22.05 17.91 -2.91
N TYR A 150 -21.20 18.79 -2.38
CA TYR A 150 -19.76 18.56 -2.29
C TYR A 150 -19.27 18.86 -0.88
N TRP A 151 -18.85 17.82 -0.18
CA TRP A 151 -18.30 17.91 1.16
C TRP A 151 -16.84 17.54 1.16
N VAL A 152 -16.02 18.33 1.86
CA VAL A 152 -14.58 18.11 2.02
C VAL A 152 -14.24 18.03 3.50
N ARG A 153 -13.34 17.13 3.84
CA ARG A 153 -12.77 17.00 5.18
C ARG A 153 -11.52 17.86 5.32
N GLU A 154 -11.63 18.91 6.12
CA GLU A 154 -10.55 19.83 6.45
C GLU A 154 -10.15 19.62 7.91
N GLY A 155 -9.17 18.74 8.15
CA GLY A 155 -8.81 18.31 9.48
C GLY A 155 -9.97 17.57 10.17
N SER A 156 -10.51 18.12 11.26
CA SER A 156 -11.66 17.57 11.98
C SER A 156 -13.01 18.11 11.51
N LYS A 157 -13.02 19.12 10.63
CA LYS A 157 -14.22 19.79 10.17
C LYS A 157 -14.66 19.26 8.80
N LEU A 158 -15.97 19.16 8.59
CA LEU A 158 -16.56 18.92 7.26
C LEU A 158 -17.07 20.27 6.72
N THR A 159 -16.53 20.67 5.58
CA THR A 159 -16.91 21.92 4.91
C THR A 159 -17.69 21.59 3.64
N HIS A 160 -18.78 22.28 3.43
CA HIS A 160 -19.59 22.18 2.22
C HIS A 160 -19.14 23.22 1.20
N TYR A 161 -19.02 22.82 -0.04
CA TYR A 161 -18.71 23.67 -1.18
C TYR A 161 -19.81 23.59 -2.21
N VAL A 162 -20.04 24.70 -2.87
CA VAL A 162 -20.94 24.80 -4.03
C VAL A 162 -20.09 25.16 -5.25
N THR A 163 -20.28 24.44 -6.34
CA THR A 163 -19.55 24.71 -7.58
C THR A 163 -19.99 26.04 -8.17
N GLU A 164 -19.06 26.96 -8.37
CA GLU A 164 -19.35 28.29 -8.92
C GLU A 164 -19.67 28.25 -10.42
N ASP A 165 -19.04 27.33 -11.15
CA ASP A 165 -19.25 27.14 -12.59
C ASP A 165 -19.72 25.69 -12.88
N PRO A 166 -21.04 25.45 -12.83
CA PRO A 166 -21.60 24.13 -13.08
C PRO A 166 -21.51 23.70 -14.56
N GLU A 167 -21.13 24.59 -15.48
CA GLU A 167 -20.85 24.28 -16.89
C GLU A 167 -19.35 24.00 -17.14
N ALA A 168 -18.51 24.21 -16.15
CA ALA A 168 -17.11 23.79 -16.22
C ALA A 168 -17.11 22.29 -16.54
N LYS A 169 -16.58 21.94 -17.69
CA LYS A 169 -16.48 20.55 -18.14
C LYS A 169 -15.61 19.78 -17.15
N TYR A 170 -16.26 19.03 -16.27
CA TYR A 170 -15.56 17.93 -15.64
C TYR A 170 -15.08 16.99 -16.74
N ILE A 171 -13.91 16.40 -16.58
CA ILE A 171 -13.37 15.40 -17.50
C ILE A 171 -14.42 14.32 -17.71
N THR A 172 -15.16 14.44 -18.81
CA THR A 172 -16.31 13.55 -19.12
C THR A 172 -15.96 12.49 -20.14
N THR A 173 -14.76 12.58 -20.75
CA THR A 173 -14.31 11.60 -21.74
C THR A 173 -12.89 11.11 -21.41
N PRO A 174 -12.56 9.85 -21.71
CA PRO A 174 -11.20 9.31 -21.53
C PRO A 174 -10.12 10.12 -22.27
N ASN A 175 -10.47 10.87 -23.30
CA ASN A 175 -9.56 11.70 -24.09
C ASN A 175 -9.19 13.02 -23.40
N ASP A 176 -9.92 13.42 -22.34
CA ASP A 176 -9.62 14.62 -21.56
C ASP A 176 -8.53 14.38 -20.50
N LEU A 177 -8.03 13.13 -20.36
CA LEU A 177 -6.99 12.77 -19.41
C LEU A 177 -5.56 13.02 -19.93
N GLY A 178 -5.43 13.67 -21.07
CA GLY A 178 -4.16 14.07 -21.67
C GLY A 178 -3.31 12.84 -22.11
N ASP A 179 -2.97 12.78 -23.36
CA ASP A 179 -1.90 11.93 -23.88
C ASP A 179 -0.53 12.30 -23.29
#